data_15fe7ef87f3662cfd906b2949ed3ecab
#
_entry.id   15fe7ef87f3662cfd906b2949ed3ecab
#
_cell.length_a   1.000
_cell.length_b   1.000
_cell.length_c   1.000
_cell.angle_alpha   90.00
_cell.angle_beta   90.00
_cell.angle_gamma   90.00
#
_symmetry.space_group_name_H-M   'P 1'
#
loop_
_entity.id
_entity.type
_entity.pdbx_description
1 polymer ?
#
loop_
_entity_poly.entity_id
_entity_poly.type
_entity_poly.pdbx_seq_one_letter_code
_entity_poly.pdbx_strand_id
1 'polypeptide(L)'
;MIQRVLNPWRLRVYPWAALGTLTICFLVIVLTSKDLITPQGVPLGGDYPVFYGVGSLVLAGDYSSVFDVSAVNQAQADALDKPDLNHFHAWVYPPYAALPLALLAWMPYLPSFLLFTALMALCTWGAVVMVGRISPFIASQRGPVFALTLSFYPLLRAVTGGQNTALSLLLICGAMAMFVQRRDSAAGVFLGLLMFKPHIGLPLIGLSLLARRWKVVAISSCVAAGYFLVAVPFFGWEWPGLWLASIVRYRALEGNVNGPNLISLLGVAEQLLGPGNVMAFAVTAVAGIPIVIVLCWLFWSKVSRNQRVVESWGVATAGIILLSPHSQFYEVGLLALPMMLLAARQKMDAAAVILFVWVAGWCHVLFDKPLVQPLFFLAVVGFFISLRLVRPSNGPAVMHASGG
;
A
#
# COMPACT_ATOMS: atom_id res chain seq x y z
N MET A 1 8.53 26.09 22.00
CA MET A 1 7.30 25.29 22.26
C MET A 1 7.40 23.85 21.69
N ILE A 2 7.75 23.64 20.43
CA ILE A 2 7.87 22.31 19.78
C ILE A 2 8.86 21.38 20.52
N GLN A 3 10.03 21.84 20.95
CA GLN A 3 11.00 21.05 21.72
C GLN A 3 10.49 20.56 23.08
N ARG A 4 9.56 21.29 23.72
CA ARG A 4 8.91 20.84 24.97
C ARG A 4 7.87 19.76 24.71
N VAL A 5 7.26 19.74 23.52
CA VAL A 5 6.24 18.74 23.11
C VAL A 5 6.91 17.47 22.59
N LEU A 6 8.03 17.57 21.86
CA LEU A 6 8.77 16.47 21.24
C LEU A 6 10.02 16.10 22.03
N ASN A 7 9.90 15.87 23.34
CA ASN A 7 11.02 15.37 24.12
C ASN A 7 11.25 13.86 23.89
N PRO A 8 12.47 13.32 24.13
CA PRO A 8 12.82 11.92 23.83
C PRO A 8 11.92 10.90 24.54
N TRP A 9 11.45 11.20 25.74
CA TRP A 9 10.56 10.33 26.49
C TRP A 9 9.19 10.22 25.81
N ARG A 10 8.59 11.35 25.43
CA ARG A 10 7.29 11.40 24.74
C ARG A 10 7.35 10.70 23.37
N LEU A 11 8.43 10.89 22.63
CA LEU A 11 8.63 10.21 21.35
C LEU A 11 8.76 8.69 21.49
N ARG A 12 9.15 8.18 22.66
CA ARG A 12 9.19 6.74 22.94
C ARG A 12 7.86 6.20 23.45
N VAL A 13 7.13 6.96 24.26
CA VAL A 13 5.93 6.46 24.98
C VAL A 13 4.64 6.72 24.22
N TYR A 14 4.46 7.92 23.64
CA TYR A 14 3.21 8.30 23.00
C TYR A 14 2.82 7.44 21.79
N PRO A 15 3.74 6.99 20.92
CA PRO A 15 3.38 6.05 19.86
C PRO A 15 2.77 4.76 20.38
N TRP A 16 3.31 4.22 21.47
CA TRP A 16 2.77 3.00 22.10
C TRP A 16 1.43 3.24 22.79
N ALA A 17 1.26 4.37 23.46
CA ALA A 17 -0.03 4.74 24.05
C ALA A 17 -1.11 4.88 22.96
N ALA A 18 -0.79 5.56 21.85
CA ALA A 18 -1.69 5.70 20.71
C ALA A 18 -2.04 4.32 20.13
N LEU A 19 -1.04 3.49 19.83
CA LEU A 19 -1.27 2.15 19.29
C LEU A 19 -2.07 1.27 20.25
N GLY A 20 -1.78 1.32 21.56
CA GLY A 20 -2.51 0.58 22.59
C GLY A 20 -3.99 0.98 22.63
N THR A 21 -4.28 2.29 22.64
CA THR A 21 -5.65 2.80 22.57
C THR A 21 -6.38 2.31 21.30
N LEU A 22 -5.73 2.41 20.14
CA LEU A 22 -6.31 1.98 18.86
C LEU A 22 -6.54 0.46 18.82
N THR A 23 -5.64 -0.32 19.41
CA THR A 23 -5.79 -1.77 19.53
C THR A 23 -6.99 -2.10 20.44
N ILE A 24 -7.16 -1.40 21.55
CA ILE A 24 -8.32 -1.58 22.42
C ILE A 24 -9.62 -1.24 21.67
N CYS A 25 -9.65 -0.10 20.93
CA CYS A 25 -10.80 0.27 20.10
C CYS A 25 -11.12 -0.82 19.06
N PHE A 26 -10.12 -1.35 18.39
CA PHE A 26 -10.28 -2.45 17.43
C PHE A 26 -10.87 -3.71 18.11
N LEU A 27 -10.31 -4.11 19.24
CA LEU A 27 -10.82 -5.28 19.98
C LEU A 27 -12.27 -5.05 20.47
N VAL A 28 -12.61 -3.85 20.93
CA VAL A 28 -14.00 -3.50 21.29
C VAL A 28 -14.91 -3.65 20.07
N ILE A 29 -14.53 -3.15 18.90
CA ILE A 29 -15.32 -3.32 17.67
C ILE A 29 -15.51 -4.82 17.36
N VAL A 30 -14.44 -5.62 17.42
CA VAL A 30 -14.52 -7.08 17.18
C VAL A 30 -15.47 -7.75 18.17
N LEU A 31 -15.35 -7.46 19.47
CA LEU A 31 -16.13 -8.08 20.53
C LEU A 31 -17.62 -7.62 20.56
N THR A 32 -17.90 -6.42 20.05
CA THR A 32 -19.26 -5.88 19.98
C THR A 32 -19.95 -6.12 18.64
N SER A 33 -19.23 -6.66 17.67
CA SER A 33 -19.79 -7.09 16.38
C SER A 33 -20.73 -8.29 16.58
N LYS A 34 -21.86 -8.28 15.90
CA LYS A 34 -22.85 -9.36 15.92
C LYS A 34 -22.96 -9.97 14.53
N ASP A 35 -22.88 -11.29 14.44
CA ASP A 35 -22.95 -12.01 13.17
C ASP A 35 -22.02 -11.42 12.10
N LEU A 36 -20.79 -11.12 12.47
CA LEU A 36 -19.74 -10.51 11.64
C LEU A 36 -20.07 -9.11 11.10
N ILE A 37 -21.06 -8.44 11.65
CA ILE A 37 -21.41 -7.04 11.34
C ILE A 37 -21.03 -6.15 12.54
N THR A 38 -20.32 -5.06 12.24
CA THR A 38 -19.89 -4.08 13.24
C THR A 38 -21.09 -3.26 13.76
N PRO A 39 -20.97 -2.57 14.92
CA PRO A 39 -22.02 -1.68 15.39
C PRO A 39 -22.42 -0.55 14.41
N GLN A 40 -21.55 -0.24 13.43
CA GLN A 40 -21.81 0.73 12.37
C GLN A 40 -22.55 0.13 11.16
N GLY A 41 -22.94 -1.16 11.21
CA GLY A 41 -23.67 -1.82 10.13
C GLY A 41 -22.81 -2.24 8.92
N VAL A 42 -21.49 -2.24 9.05
CA VAL A 42 -20.58 -2.68 7.99
C VAL A 42 -19.94 -4.03 8.32
N PRO A 43 -19.54 -4.84 7.33
CA PRO A 43 -18.87 -6.10 7.57
C PRO A 43 -17.62 -5.95 8.42
N LEU A 44 -17.43 -6.86 9.38
CA LEU A 44 -16.21 -6.93 10.16
C LEU A 44 -15.04 -7.27 9.22
N GLY A 45 -13.98 -6.47 9.26
CA GLY A 45 -12.84 -6.61 8.36
C GLY A 45 -12.95 -5.76 7.09
N GLY A 46 -14.04 -4.99 6.89
CA GLY A 46 -14.17 -4.07 5.76
C GLY A 46 -14.07 -4.79 4.41
N ASP A 47 -12.89 -4.75 3.77
CA ASP A 47 -12.63 -5.39 2.47
C ASP A 47 -12.21 -6.87 2.60
N TYR A 48 -12.02 -7.40 3.83
CA TYR A 48 -11.60 -8.78 4.03
C TYR A 48 -12.56 -9.83 3.45
N PRO A 49 -13.89 -9.63 3.42
CA PRO A 49 -14.82 -10.59 2.81
C PRO A 49 -14.46 -10.98 1.38
N VAL A 50 -13.95 -10.04 0.55
CA VAL A 50 -13.54 -10.39 -0.81
C VAL A 50 -12.32 -11.30 -0.85
N PHE A 51 -11.34 -11.10 0.04
CA PHE A 51 -10.16 -11.97 0.14
C PHE A 51 -10.55 -13.37 0.62
N TYR A 52 -11.39 -13.44 1.64
CA TYR A 52 -11.88 -14.71 2.17
C TYR A 52 -12.76 -15.43 1.15
N GLY A 53 -13.73 -14.75 0.52
CA GLY A 53 -14.62 -15.32 -0.48
C GLY A 53 -13.86 -15.85 -1.70
N VAL A 54 -12.92 -15.08 -2.25
CA VAL A 54 -12.07 -15.56 -3.35
C VAL A 54 -11.19 -16.74 -2.92
N GLY A 55 -10.66 -16.71 -1.69
CA GLY A 55 -9.95 -17.85 -1.10
C GLY A 55 -10.83 -19.09 -1.00
N SER A 56 -12.12 -18.94 -0.65
CA SER A 56 -13.09 -20.05 -0.58
C SER A 56 -13.40 -20.63 -1.95
N LEU A 57 -13.54 -19.83 -3.01
CA LEU A 57 -13.69 -20.30 -4.38
C LEU A 57 -12.47 -21.15 -4.81
N VAL A 58 -11.26 -20.66 -4.53
CA VAL A 58 -10.03 -21.41 -4.84
C VAL A 58 -9.96 -22.71 -4.03
N LEU A 59 -10.32 -22.68 -2.75
CA LEU A 59 -10.32 -23.87 -1.89
C LEU A 59 -11.32 -24.93 -2.37
N ALA A 60 -12.46 -24.49 -2.91
CA ALA A 60 -13.49 -25.36 -3.51
C ALA A 60 -13.10 -25.88 -4.90
N GLY A 61 -11.99 -25.41 -5.49
CA GLY A 61 -11.59 -25.78 -6.86
C GLY A 61 -12.35 -25.04 -7.96
N ASP A 62 -13.14 -24.04 -7.60
CA ASP A 62 -13.90 -23.23 -8.56
C ASP A 62 -13.08 -22.01 -9.03
N TYR A 63 -12.05 -22.31 -9.81
CA TYR A 63 -11.07 -21.30 -10.26
C TYR A 63 -11.66 -20.32 -11.29
N SER A 64 -12.63 -20.74 -12.07
CA SER A 64 -13.27 -19.91 -13.11
C SER A 64 -14.10 -18.77 -12.50
N SER A 65 -14.74 -19.03 -11.39
CA SER A 65 -15.59 -18.09 -10.68
C SER A 65 -14.84 -16.90 -10.06
N VAL A 66 -13.50 -17.00 -9.94
CA VAL A 66 -12.67 -15.87 -9.50
C VAL A 66 -12.73 -14.65 -10.47
N PHE A 67 -13.08 -14.90 -11.75
CA PHE A 67 -13.25 -13.84 -12.76
C PHE A 67 -14.71 -13.40 -12.92
N ASP A 68 -15.64 -14.05 -12.24
CA ASP A 68 -17.07 -13.73 -12.31
C ASP A 68 -17.48 -12.83 -11.15
N VAL A 69 -18.03 -11.65 -11.50
CA VAL A 69 -18.45 -10.63 -10.54
C VAL A 69 -19.53 -11.14 -9.59
N SER A 70 -20.51 -11.89 -10.14
CA SER A 70 -21.64 -12.39 -9.35
C SER A 70 -21.19 -13.50 -8.38
N ALA A 71 -20.34 -14.42 -8.85
CA ALA A 71 -19.78 -15.47 -8.02
C ALA A 71 -18.92 -14.93 -6.88
N VAL A 72 -18.06 -13.94 -7.17
CA VAL A 72 -17.24 -13.27 -6.14
C VAL A 72 -18.13 -12.52 -5.14
N ASN A 73 -19.22 -11.88 -5.59
CA ASN A 73 -20.16 -11.22 -4.69
C ASN A 73 -20.90 -12.24 -3.81
N GLN A 74 -21.36 -13.36 -4.39
CA GLN A 74 -22.00 -14.43 -3.64
C GLN A 74 -21.04 -15.03 -2.60
N ALA A 75 -19.79 -15.31 -2.97
CA ALA A 75 -18.79 -15.82 -2.04
C ALA A 75 -18.50 -14.88 -0.85
N GLN A 76 -18.64 -13.56 -1.04
CA GLN A 76 -18.56 -12.59 0.05
C GLN A 76 -19.79 -12.68 0.97
N ALA A 77 -20.98 -12.82 0.42
CA ALA A 77 -22.22 -12.96 1.17
C ALA A 77 -22.22 -14.27 1.99
N ASP A 78 -21.78 -15.38 1.36
CA ASP A 78 -21.63 -16.68 2.01
C ASP A 78 -20.60 -16.64 3.16
N ALA A 79 -19.48 -15.94 2.96
CA ALA A 79 -18.44 -15.77 3.98
C ALA A 79 -18.95 -15.12 5.26
N LEU A 80 -19.98 -14.30 5.15
CA LEU A 80 -20.60 -13.56 6.26
C LEU A 80 -21.94 -14.13 6.71
N ASP A 81 -22.43 -15.20 6.06
CA ASP A 81 -23.77 -15.74 6.26
C ASP A 81 -24.88 -14.65 6.10
N LYS A 82 -24.74 -13.81 5.08
CA LYS A 82 -25.60 -12.65 4.80
C LYS A 82 -25.98 -12.60 3.32
N PRO A 83 -26.98 -13.38 2.87
CA PRO A 83 -27.38 -13.44 1.46
C PRO A 83 -27.85 -12.09 0.89
N ASP A 84 -28.38 -11.19 1.74
CA ASP A 84 -28.88 -9.88 1.35
C ASP A 84 -27.80 -8.77 1.46
N LEU A 85 -26.53 -9.13 1.55
CA LEU A 85 -25.46 -8.17 1.73
C LEU A 85 -25.23 -7.36 0.45
N ASN A 86 -25.63 -6.10 0.47
CA ASN A 86 -25.38 -5.14 -0.63
C ASN A 86 -23.98 -4.50 -0.57
N HIS A 87 -23.03 -5.12 0.09
CA HIS A 87 -21.65 -4.66 0.14
C HIS A 87 -20.83 -5.44 -0.88
N PHE A 88 -20.49 -4.76 -1.96
CA PHE A 88 -19.70 -5.31 -3.04
C PHE A 88 -18.28 -4.75 -3.01
N HIS A 89 -17.31 -5.65 -2.88
CA HIS A 89 -15.90 -5.33 -3.06
C HIS A 89 -15.36 -6.08 -4.27
N ALA A 90 -14.74 -5.34 -5.19
CA ALA A 90 -14.20 -5.90 -6.41
C ALA A 90 -12.93 -6.71 -6.16
N TRP A 91 -12.79 -7.87 -6.82
CA TRP A 91 -11.53 -8.59 -6.93
C TRP A 91 -10.79 -8.13 -8.20
N VAL A 92 -9.80 -7.26 -8.03
CA VAL A 92 -9.01 -6.67 -9.14
C VAL A 92 -7.57 -7.18 -9.19
N TYR A 93 -7.21 -8.09 -8.30
CA TYR A 93 -5.87 -8.68 -8.26
C TYR A 93 -5.70 -9.74 -9.35
N PRO A 94 -4.46 -9.97 -9.84
CA PRO A 94 -4.19 -11.13 -10.68
C PRO A 94 -4.55 -12.42 -9.96
N PRO A 95 -5.02 -13.48 -10.67
CA PRO A 95 -5.58 -14.68 -10.04
C PRO A 95 -4.59 -15.47 -9.18
N TYR A 96 -3.28 -15.41 -9.48
CA TYR A 96 -2.26 -16.02 -8.62
C TYR A 96 -2.24 -15.44 -7.19
N ALA A 97 -2.72 -14.21 -7.01
CA ALA A 97 -2.84 -13.63 -5.68
C ALA A 97 -3.97 -14.27 -4.85
N ALA A 98 -4.90 -14.98 -5.49
CA ALA A 98 -5.96 -15.73 -4.82
C ALA A 98 -5.45 -17.04 -4.18
N LEU A 99 -4.44 -17.69 -4.77
CA LEU A 99 -3.96 -19.00 -4.33
C LEU A 99 -3.57 -19.04 -2.83
N PRO A 100 -2.77 -18.11 -2.28
CA PRO A 100 -2.45 -18.11 -0.86
C PRO A 100 -3.65 -17.81 0.05
N LEU A 101 -4.72 -17.21 -0.47
CA LEU A 101 -5.92 -16.90 0.30
C LEU A 101 -6.73 -18.17 0.63
N ALA A 102 -6.61 -19.23 -0.16
CA ALA A 102 -7.20 -20.52 0.15
C ALA A 102 -6.76 -21.07 1.51
N LEU A 103 -5.50 -20.81 1.92
CA LEU A 103 -4.99 -21.18 3.24
C LEU A 103 -5.70 -20.43 4.37
N LEU A 104 -6.09 -19.19 4.13
CA LEU A 104 -6.87 -18.39 5.07
C LEU A 104 -8.33 -18.82 5.10
N ALA A 105 -8.91 -19.12 3.95
CA ALA A 105 -10.29 -19.58 3.82
C ALA A 105 -10.53 -20.99 4.40
N TRP A 106 -9.47 -21.75 4.69
CA TRP A 106 -9.57 -23.04 5.39
C TRP A 106 -10.00 -22.90 6.86
N MET A 107 -9.84 -21.73 7.45
CA MET A 107 -10.27 -21.43 8.82
C MET A 107 -11.64 -20.71 8.82
N PRO A 108 -12.42 -20.78 9.92
CA PRO A 108 -13.57 -19.90 10.08
C PRO A 108 -13.23 -18.43 9.88
N TYR A 109 -14.18 -17.62 9.41
CA TYR A 109 -13.95 -16.23 9.00
C TYR A 109 -13.22 -15.38 10.07
N LEU A 110 -13.71 -15.37 11.31
CA LEU A 110 -13.14 -14.50 12.36
C LEU A 110 -11.67 -14.85 12.71
N PRO A 111 -11.29 -16.11 12.99
CA PRO A 111 -9.87 -16.46 13.18
C PRO A 111 -9.01 -16.13 11.95
N SER A 112 -9.53 -16.35 10.77
CA SER A 112 -8.88 -16.03 9.50
C SER A 112 -8.59 -14.53 9.36
N PHE A 113 -9.60 -13.70 9.62
CA PHE A 113 -9.47 -12.25 9.61
C PHE A 113 -8.45 -11.74 10.66
N LEU A 114 -8.50 -12.28 11.88
CA LEU A 114 -7.54 -11.90 12.92
C LEU A 114 -6.11 -12.31 12.58
N LEU A 115 -5.93 -13.49 11.99
CA LEU A 115 -4.63 -13.94 11.49
C LEU A 115 -4.13 -13.02 10.36
N PHE A 116 -4.98 -12.67 9.39
CA PHE A 116 -4.63 -11.75 8.33
C PHE A 116 -4.21 -10.38 8.88
N THR A 117 -4.97 -9.83 9.84
CA THR A 117 -4.65 -8.57 10.53
C THR A 117 -3.29 -8.64 11.23
N ALA A 118 -3.00 -9.74 11.94
CA ALA A 118 -1.71 -9.97 12.59
C ALA A 118 -0.57 -10.06 11.57
N LEU A 119 -0.76 -10.77 10.44
CA LEU A 119 0.21 -10.83 9.36
C LEU A 119 0.50 -9.45 8.75
N MET A 120 -0.51 -8.61 8.58
CA MET A 120 -0.33 -7.23 8.08
C MET A 120 0.42 -6.35 9.11
N ALA A 121 0.17 -6.53 10.40
CA ALA A 121 0.96 -5.86 11.45
C ALA A 121 2.43 -6.34 11.44
N LEU A 122 2.67 -7.63 11.24
CA LEU A 122 4.04 -8.18 11.07
C LEU A 122 4.71 -7.66 9.80
N CYS A 123 3.97 -7.46 8.69
CA CYS A 123 4.49 -6.82 7.49
C CYS A 123 4.93 -5.38 7.78
N THR A 124 4.14 -4.63 8.58
CA THR A 124 4.52 -3.28 9.02
C THR A 124 5.80 -3.30 9.84
N TRP A 125 5.93 -4.24 10.78
CA TRP A 125 7.17 -4.44 11.54
C TRP A 125 8.35 -4.76 10.63
N GLY A 126 8.16 -5.69 9.68
CA GLY A 126 9.15 -6.05 8.67
C GLY A 126 9.62 -4.85 7.84
N ALA A 127 8.69 -3.96 7.44
CA ALA A 127 9.03 -2.73 6.72
C ALA A 127 9.97 -1.82 7.54
N VAL A 128 9.67 -1.63 8.84
CA VAL A 128 10.53 -0.85 9.74
C VAL A 128 11.91 -1.51 9.90
N VAL A 129 11.95 -2.84 10.01
CA VAL A 129 13.23 -3.59 10.07
C VAL A 129 14.04 -3.40 8.79
N MET A 130 13.40 -3.44 7.62
CA MET A 130 14.09 -3.23 6.33
C MET A 130 14.66 -1.82 6.20
N VAL A 131 13.92 -0.78 6.60
CA VAL A 131 14.45 0.60 6.64
C VAL A 131 15.57 0.71 7.70
N GLY A 132 15.44 0.03 8.82
CA GLY A 132 16.48 -0.04 9.86
C GLY A 132 17.82 -0.63 9.38
N ARG A 133 17.82 -1.47 8.32
CA ARG A 133 19.07 -2.00 7.71
C ARG A 133 19.90 -0.93 7.00
N ILE A 134 19.30 0.18 6.66
CA ILE A 134 19.97 1.30 5.97
C ILE A 134 19.96 2.60 6.76
N SER A 135 19.34 2.61 7.95
CA SER A 135 19.26 3.78 8.83
C SER A 135 19.52 3.37 10.29
N PRO A 136 20.71 3.69 10.86
CA PRO A 136 21.02 3.42 12.26
C PRO A 136 20.01 4.05 13.23
N PHE A 137 19.49 5.24 12.93
CA PHE A 137 18.45 5.89 13.72
C PHE A 137 17.18 5.05 13.79
N ILE A 138 16.65 4.62 12.64
CA ILE A 138 15.45 3.75 12.61
C ILE A 138 15.75 2.42 13.30
N ALA A 139 16.95 1.86 13.13
CA ALA A 139 17.36 0.63 13.80
C ALA A 139 17.34 0.74 15.33
N SER A 140 17.73 1.90 15.88
CA SER A 140 17.71 2.15 17.34
C SER A 140 16.32 2.48 17.89
N GLN A 141 15.37 2.86 17.04
CA GLN A 141 14.03 3.29 17.42
C GLN A 141 12.91 2.43 16.79
N ARG A 142 13.19 1.16 16.46
CA ARG A 142 12.24 0.27 15.74
C ARG A 142 10.87 0.21 16.39
N GLY A 143 10.81 0.06 17.71
CA GLY A 143 9.54 -0.03 18.44
C GLY A 143 8.66 1.21 18.30
N PRO A 144 9.12 2.40 18.73
CA PRO A 144 8.38 3.65 18.55
C PRO A 144 8.03 3.96 17.10
N VAL A 145 8.94 3.68 16.15
CA VAL A 145 8.69 3.88 14.72
C VAL A 145 7.61 2.92 14.21
N PHE A 146 7.63 1.66 14.62
CA PHE A 146 6.57 0.70 14.31
C PHE A 146 5.22 1.17 14.86
N ALA A 147 5.16 1.54 16.14
CA ALA A 147 3.92 1.99 16.77
C ALA A 147 3.35 3.25 16.07
N LEU A 148 4.21 4.22 15.72
CA LEU A 148 3.81 5.41 14.98
C LEU A 148 3.34 5.07 13.55
N THR A 149 4.03 4.15 12.89
CA THR A 149 3.71 3.72 11.52
C THR A 149 2.38 2.97 11.48
N LEU A 150 2.18 1.99 12.37
CA LEU A 150 0.94 1.21 12.41
C LEU A 150 -0.26 2.05 12.88
N SER A 151 -0.04 3.06 13.72
CA SER A 151 -1.09 4.01 14.16
C SER A 151 -1.34 5.14 13.17
N PHE A 152 -0.62 5.24 12.06
CA PHE A 152 -0.93 6.15 10.96
C PHE A 152 -2.24 5.73 10.30
N TYR A 153 -3.26 6.60 10.35
CA TYR A 153 -4.63 6.22 10.03
C TYR A 153 -4.82 5.45 8.72
N PRO A 154 -4.25 5.88 7.55
CA PRO A 154 -4.45 5.13 6.31
C PRO A 154 -3.90 3.69 6.38
N LEU A 155 -2.75 3.49 7.04
CA LEU A 155 -2.17 2.15 7.21
C LEU A 155 -2.93 1.34 8.25
N LEU A 156 -3.32 1.95 9.37
CA LEU A 156 -4.16 1.30 10.39
C LEU A 156 -5.47 0.83 9.77
N ARG A 157 -6.13 1.69 8.98
CA ARG A 157 -7.39 1.36 8.31
C ARG A 157 -7.20 0.24 7.28
N ALA A 158 -6.06 0.21 6.57
CA ALA A 158 -5.70 -0.92 5.70
C ALA A 158 -5.61 -2.23 6.50
N VAL A 159 -4.85 -2.23 7.60
CA VAL A 159 -4.60 -3.43 8.42
C VAL A 159 -5.87 -3.93 9.08
N THR A 160 -6.66 -3.06 9.72
CA THR A 160 -7.89 -3.42 10.41
C THR A 160 -9.10 -3.58 9.46
N GLY A 161 -9.00 -3.05 8.26
CA GLY A 161 -10.00 -3.14 7.20
C GLY A 161 -9.71 -4.22 6.15
N GLY A 162 -8.81 -5.18 6.45
CA GLY A 162 -8.60 -6.34 5.61
C GLY A 162 -7.81 -6.09 4.32
N GLN A 163 -7.03 -4.99 4.24
CA GLN A 163 -6.24 -4.65 3.06
C GLN A 163 -4.76 -5.03 3.22
N ASN A 164 -4.09 -5.26 2.09
CA ASN A 164 -2.71 -5.73 2.01
C ASN A 164 -1.67 -4.62 1.75
N THR A 165 -1.99 -3.36 2.04
CA THR A 165 -1.07 -2.21 1.88
C THR A 165 0.19 -2.36 2.72
N ALA A 166 0.10 -2.98 3.91
CA ALA A 166 1.26 -3.26 4.75
C ALA A 166 2.23 -4.25 4.11
N LEU A 167 1.75 -5.25 3.38
CA LEU A 167 2.57 -6.15 2.57
C LEU A 167 3.27 -5.38 1.45
N SER A 168 2.55 -4.51 0.73
CA SER A 168 3.15 -3.63 -0.28
C SER A 168 4.25 -2.77 0.32
N LEU A 169 4.02 -2.17 1.49
CA LEU A 169 5.02 -1.37 2.21
C LEU A 169 6.28 -2.19 2.55
N LEU A 170 6.10 -3.41 3.08
CA LEU A 170 7.22 -4.32 3.37
C LEU A 170 8.04 -4.61 2.10
N LEU A 171 7.37 -4.96 1.00
CA LEU A 171 8.05 -5.32 -0.25
C LEU A 171 8.79 -4.12 -0.86
N ILE A 172 8.21 -2.92 -0.81
CA ILE A 172 8.87 -1.68 -1.26
C ILE A 172 10.07 -1.36 -0.38
N CYS A 173 9.92 -1.40 0.95
CA CYS A 173 11.03 -1.15 1.89
C CYS A 173 12.15 -2.20 1.76
N GLY A 174 11.78 -3.46 1.54
CA GLY A 174 12.73 -4.56 1.29
C GLY A 174 13.49 -4.36 0.00
N ALA A 175 12.79 -4.07 -1.09
CA ALA A 175 13.39 -3.78 -2.39
C ALA A 175 14.38 -2.60 -2.29
N MET A 176 13.95 -1.49 -1.69
CA MET A 176 14.80 -0.32 -1.48
C MET A 176 16.04 -0.67 -0.65
N ALA A 177 15.89 -1.33 0.50
CA ALA A 177 17.00 -1.68 1.38
C ALA A 177 18.02 -2.58 0.69
N MET A 178 17.56 -3.60 -0.06
CA MET A 178 18.43 -4.49 -0.82
C MET A 178 19.09 -3.77 -2.00
N PHE A 179 18.35 -2.89 -2.67
CA PHE A 179 18.88 -2.07 -3.78
C PHE A 179 20.02 -1.15 -3.30
N VAL A 180 19.86 -0.49 -2.15
CA VAL A 180 20.91 0.35 -1.52
C VAL A 180 22.14 -0.48 -1.17
N GLN A 181 21.94 -1.69 -0.61
CA GLN A 181 23.01 -2.61 -0.24
C GLN A 181 23.64 -3.36 -1.43
N ARG A 182 23.29 -3.04 -2.67
CA ARG A 182 23.76 -3.72 -3.88
C ARG A 182 23.44 -5.22 -3.94
N ARG A 183 22.46 -5.67 -3.18
CA ARG A 183 21.92 -7.04 -3.20
C ARG A 183 20.84 -7.16 -4.27
N ASP A 184 21.21 -7.00 -5.55
CA ASP A 184 20.30 -6.87 -6.69
C ASP A 184 19.34 -8.05 -6.85
N SER A 185 19.82 -9.29 -6.60
CA SER A 185 18.94 -10.47 -6.66
C SER A 185 17.81 -10.37 -5.64
N ALA A 186 18.13 -10.02 -4.38
CA ALA A 186 17.13 -9.87 -3.34
C ALA A 186 16.18 -8.69 -3.63
N ALA A 187 16.70 -7.55 -4.12
CA ALA A 187 15.87 -6.43 -4.54
C ALA A 187 14.89 -6.85 -5.65
N GLY A 188 15.35 -7.64 -6.63
CA GLY A 188 14.53 -8.17 -7.71
C GLY A 188 13.46 -9.14 -7.21
N VAL A 189 13.77 -9.98 -6.21
CA VAL A 189 12.74 -10.86 -5.58
C VAL A 189 11.65 -10.02 -4.92
N PHE A 190 12.01 -9.01 -4.11
CA PHE A 190 11.02 -8.14 -3.47
C PHE A 190 10.13 -7.43 -4.49
N LEU A 191 10.69 -6.90 -5.59
CA LEU A 191 9.91 -6.26 -6.66
C LEU A 191 9.06 -7.25 -7.44
N GLY A 192 9.59 -8.44 -7.70
CA GLY A 192 8.82 -9.50 -8.36
C GLY A 192 7.65 -9.96 -7.51
N LEU A 193 7.85 -10.13 -6.20
CA LEU A 193 6.76 -10.44 -5.27
C LEU A 193 5.69 -9.32 -5.24
N LEU A 194 6.08 -8.05 -5.43
CA LEU A 194 5.14 -6.93 -5.50
C LEU A 194 4.22 -6.97 -6.73
N MET A 195 4.47 -7.87 -7.68
CA MET A 195 3.61 -8.04 -8.87
C MET A 195 2.20 -8.54 -8.55
N PHE A 196 1.90 -8.93 -7.29
CA PHE A 196 0.51 -9.11 -6.86
C PHE A 196 -0.31 -7.80 -6.95
N LYS A 197 0.38 -6.62 -6.95
CA LYS A 197 -0.14 -5.30 -7.30
C LYS A 197 0.64 -4.73 -8.49
N PRO A 198 0.35 -5.13 -9.74
CA PRO A 198 1.13 -4.73 -10.92
C PRO A 198 1.22 -3.21 -11.10
N HIS A 199 0.17 -2.47 -10.73
CA HIS A 199 0.14 -1.01 -10.81
C HIS A 199 1.16 -0.31 -9.88
N ILE A 200 1.71 -1.02 -8.90
CA ILE A 200 2.82 -0.55 -8.04
C ILE A 200 4.14 -1.19 -8.48
N GLY A 201 4.13 -2.51 -8.75
CA GLY A 201 5.32 -3.28 -9.05
C GLY A 201 5.97 -2.88 -10.38
N LEU A 202 5.18 -2.81 -11.47
CA LEU A 202 5.69 -2.49 -12.81
C LEU A 202 6.39 -1.13 -12.89
N PRO A 203 5.84 -0.02 -12.35
CA PRO A 203 6.55 1.25 -12.33
C PRO A 203 7.91 1.18 -11.62
N LEU A 204 8.01 0.49 -10.47
CA LEU A 204 9.28 0.36 -9.74
C LEU A 204 10.30 -0.52 -10.48
N ILE A 205 9.85 -1.55 -11.20
CA ILE A 205 10.71 -2.34 -12.09
C ILE A 205 11.20 -1.47 -13.26
N GLY A 206 10.31 -0.69 -13.88
CA GLY A 206 10.67 0.26 -14.94
C GLY A 206 11.65 1.34 -14.47
N LEU A 207 11.48 1.88 -13.28
CA LEU A 207 12.44 2.81 -12.68
C LEU A 207 13.78 2.14 -12.39
N SER A 208 13.79 0.86 -11.99
CA SER A 208 15.02 0.07 -11.80
C SER A 208 15.76 -0.16 -13.14
N LEU A 209 15.02 -0.30 -14.24
CA LEU A 209 15.57 -0.36 -15.59
C LEU A 209 16.28 0.95 -15.95
N LEU A 210 15.64 2.11 -15.71
CA LEU A 210 16.25 3.43 -15.91
C LEU A 210 17.49 3.64 -15.04
N ALA A 211 17.51 3.06 -13.84
CA ALA A 211 18.69 3.05 -12.97
C ALA A 211 19.80 2.09 -13.45
N ARG A 212 19.62 1.39 -14.58
CA ARG A 212 20.53 0.40 -15.16
C ARG A 212 20.84 -0.78 -14.23
N ARG A 213 19.88 -1.13 -13.35
CA ARG A 213 20.00 -2.28 -12.43
C ARG A 213 19.41 -3.54 -13.09
N TRP A 214 20.05 -3.96 -14.20
CA TRP A 214 19.59 -5.06 -15.05
C TRP A 214 19.29 -6.36 -14.31
N LYS A 215 20.12 -6.68 -13.30
CA LYS A 215 19.92 -7.87 -12.47
C LYS A 215 18.64 -7.80 -11.64
N VAL A 216 18.29 -6.61 -11.13
CA VAL A 216 17.01 -6.38 -10.44
C VAL A 216 15.86 -6.65 -11.39
N VAL A 217 15.89 -6.09 -12.59
CA VAL A 217 14.86 -6.26 -13.62
C VAL A 217 14.73 -7.74 -14.02
N ALA A 218 15.85 -8.41 -14.33
CA ALA A 218 15.83 -9.82 -14.72
C ALA A 218 15.21 -10.71 -13.65
N ILE A 219 15.64 -10.56 -12.39
CA ILE A 219 15.10 -11.37 -11.27
C ILE A 219 13.63 -11.06 -11.01
N SER A 220 13.20 -9.79 -11.04
CA SER A 220 11.78 -9.46 -10.86
C SER A 220 10.92 -10.00 -12.00
N SER A 221 11.43 -10.01 -13.24
CA SER A 221 10.75 -10.64 -14.37
C SER A 221 10.67 -12.16 -14.22
N CYS A 222 11.71 -12.82 -13.72
CA CYS A 222 11.68 -14.25 -13.42
C CYS A 222 10.63 -14.59 -12.35
N VAL A 223 10.53 -13.78 -11.28
CA VAL A 223 9.50 -13.98 -10.23
C VAL A 223 8.10 -13.76 -10.81
N ALA A 224 7.90 -12.73 -11.63
CA ALA A 224 6.62 -12.47 -12.31
C ALA A 224 6.24 -13.62 -13.27
N ALA A 225 7.22 -14.16 -14.01
CA ALA A 225 7.02 -15.35 -14.84
C ALA A 225 6.68 -16.59 -13.98
N GLY A 226 7.30 -16.73 -12.81
CA GLY A 226 6.94 -17.76 -11.83
C GLY A 226 5.47 -17.65 -11.38
N TYR A 227 4.99 -16.46 -11.07
CA TYR A 227 3.57 -16.22 -10.76
C TYR A 227 2.67 -16.61 -11.93
N PHE A 228 3.05 -16.23 -13.16
CA PHE A 228 2.31 -16.63 -14.35
C PHE A 228 2.21 -18.17 -14.44
N LEU A 229 3.33 -18.87 -14.36
CA LEU A 229 3.39 -20.33 -14.50
C LEU A 229 2.65 -21.05 -13.37
N VAL A 230 2.74 -20.54 -12.13
CA VAL A 230 2.00 -21.12 -10.98
C VAL A 230 0.49 -20.94 -11.15
N ALA A 231 0.02 -19.88 -11.81
CA ALA A 231 -1.40 -19.67 -12.05
C ALA A 231 -1.98 -20.61 -13.12
N VAL A 232 -1.19 -21.00 -14.14
CA VAL A 232 -1.67 -21.77 -15.29
C VAL A 232 -2.38 -23.08 -14.93
N PRO A 233 -1.90 -23.95 -14.03
CA PRO A 233 -2.58 -25.20 -13.67
C PRO A 233 -3.98 -25.00 -13.08
N PHE A 234 -4.25 -23.85 -12.49
CA PHE A 234 -5.51 -23.52 -11.80
C PHE A 234 -6.46 -22.71 -12.69
N PHE A 235 -5.93 -21.72 -13.42
CA PHE A 235 -6.72 -20.72 -14.13
C PHE A 235 -6.62 -20.82 -15.67
N GLY A 236 -5.85 -21.80 -16.20
CA GLY A 236 -5.62 -21.95 -17.63
C GLY A 236 -4.63 -20.93 -18.21
N TRP A 237 -4.24 -21.12 -19.48
CA TRP A 237 -3.30 -20.20 -20.18
C TRP A 237 -3.94 -18.85 -20.51
N GLU A 238 -5.26 -18.80 -20.64
CA GLU A 238 -6.02 -17.61 -20.99
C GLU A 238 -6.24 -16.66 -19.79
N TRP A 239 -5.81 -17.03 -18.59
CA TRP A 239 -6.07 -16.24 -17.38
C TRP A 239 -5.71 -14.74 -17.50
N PRO A 240 -4.65 -14.30 -18.22
CA PRO A 240 -4.36 -12.88 -18.32
C PRO A 240 -5.47 -12.11 -19.05
N GLY A 241 -6.01 -12.70 -20.12
CA GLY A 241 -7.14 -12.13 -20.86
C GLY A 241 -8.43 -12.07 -20.02
N LEU A 242 -8.72 -13.16 -19.29
CA LEU A 242 -9.89 -13.23 -18.39
C LEU A 242 -9.77 -12.20 -17.24
N TRP A 243 -8.60 -12.06 -16.65
CA TRP A 243 -8.32 -11.08 -15.62
C TRP A 243 -8.48 -9.65 -16.14
N LEU A 244 -7.90 -9.29 -17.29
CA LEU A 244 -8.05 -7.97 -17.88
C LEU A 244 -9.52 -7.67 -18.20
N ALA A 245 -10.26 -8.65 -18.73
CA ALA A 245 -11.69 -8.50 -18.99
C ALA A 245 -12.49 -8.31 -17.69
N SER A 246 -12.13 -8.99 -16.59
CA SER A 246 -12.77 -8.77 -15.28
C SER A 246 -12.51 -7.38 -14.74
N ILE A 247 -11.28 -6.85 -14.84
CA ILE A 247 -10.94 -5.48 -14.43
C ILE A 247 -11.83 -4.44 -15.16
N VAL A 248 -12.02 -4.60 -16.47
CA VAL A 248 -12.87 -3.69 -17.25
C VAL A 248 -14.31 -3.71 -16.74
N ARG A 249 -14.85 -4.92 -16.48
CA ARG A 249 -16.20 -5.09 -15.90
C ARG A 249 -16.31 -4.47 -14.51
N TYR A 250 -15.35 -4.72 -13.62
CA TYR A 250 -15.31 -4.13 -12.28
C TYR A 250 -15.23 -2.61 -12.33
N ARG A 251 -14.41 -2.06 -13.22
CA ARG A 251 -14.28 -0.60 -13.35
C ARG A 251 -15.58 0.08 -13.74
N ALA A 252 -16.39 -0.54 -14.59
CA ALA A 252 -17.70 -0.03 -14.97
C ALA A 252 -18.68 0.03 -13.78
N LEU A 253 -18.56 -0.91 -12.83
CA LEU A 253 -19.36 -0.96 -11.60
C LEU A 253 -18.78 -0.09 -10.49
N GLU A 254 -17.47 -0.03 -10.37
CA GLU A 254 -16.74 0.60 -9.27
C GLU A 254 -16.87 2.14 -9.26
N GLY A 255 -16.95 2.78 -10.41
CA GLY A 255 -17.11 4.22 -10.51
C GLY A 255 -18.32 4.76 -9.72
N ASN A 256 -19.38 3.96 -9.59
CA ASN A 256 -20.58 4.30 -8.85
C ASN A 256 -20.51 3.93 -7.34
N VAL A 257 -19.69 2.96 -6.97
CA VAL A 257 -19.64 2.42 -5.58
C VAL A 257 -18.45 2.95 -4.81
N ASN A 258 -17.26 2.90 -5.39
CA ASN A 258 -15.99 3.22 -4.73
C ASN A 258 -15.32 4.50 -5.24
N GLY A 259 -15.92 5.20 -6.21
CA GLY A 259 -15.41 6.45 -6.74
C GLY A 259 -14.93 7.42 -5.66
N PRO A 260 -15.73 7.72 -4.62
CA PRO A 260 -15.34 8.61 -3.53
C PRO A 260 -14.09 8.17 -2.74
N ASN A 261 -13.72 6.91 -2.81
CA ASN A 261 -12.56 6.34 -2.10
C ASN A 261 -11.25 6.39 -2.89
N LEU A 262 -11.33 6.73 -4.19
CA LEU A 262 -10.15 6.82 -5.05
C LEU A 262 -9.35 8.10 -4.76
N ILE A 263 -8.03 7.96 -4.65
CA ILE A 263 -7.09 9.06 -4.36
C ILE A 263 -6.04 9.23 -5.47
N SER A 264 -6.14 8.47 -6.56
CA SER A 264 -5.29 8.66 -7.73
C SER A 264 -5.70 9.91 -8.50
N LEU A 265 -4.78 10.46 -9.30
CA LEU A 265 -5.10 11.58 -10.19
C LEU A 265 -6.28 11.25 -11.11
N LEU A 266 -6.31 10.03 -11.67
CA LEU A 266 -7.41 9.58 -12.54
C LEU A 266 -8.71 9.43 -11.74
N GLY A 267 -8.66 8.78 -10.58
CA GLY A 267 -9.86 8.58 -9.77
C GLY A 267 -10.51 9.89 -9.36
N VAL A 268 -9.71 10.88 -8.93
CA VAL A 268 -10.22 12.21 -8.57
C VAL A 268 -10.75 12.98 -9.79
N ALA A 269 -10.05 12.89 -10.93
CA ALA A 269 -10.53 13.52 -12.16
C ALA A 269 -11.88 12.92 -12.63
N GLU A 270 -12.05 11.60 -12.52
CA GLU A 270 -13.31 10.92 -12.85
C GLU A 270 -14.43 11.24 -11.85
N GLN A 271 -14.12 11.45 -10.57
CA GLN A 271 -15.11 11.93 -9.57
C GLN A 271 -15.65 13.33 -9.94
N LEU A 272 -14.78 14.21 -10.42
CA LEU A 272 -15.15 15.59 -10.74
C LEU A 272 -15.80 15.74 -12.11
N LEU A 273 -15.43 14.94 -13.10
CA LEU A 273 -15.79 15.09 -14.50
C LEU A 273 -16.70 13.98 -15.03
N GLY A 274 -16.88 12.93 -14.24
CA GLY A 274 -17.63 11.73 -14.60
C GLY A 274 -16.74 10.56 -15.02
N PRO A 275 -17.15 9.31 -14.69
CA PRO A 275 -16.38 8.10 -15.02
C PRO A 275 -16.19 7.93 -16.55
N GLY A 276 -14.98 7.59 -16.98
CA GLY A 276 -14.64 7.39 -18.40
C GLY A 276 -14.60 8.66 -19.25
N ASN A 277 -14.71 9.84 -18.64
CA ASN A 277 -14.68 11.11 -19.35
C ASN A 277 -13.29 11.38 -19.95
N VAL A 278 -13.23 11.72 -21.25
CA VAL A 278 -11.99 12.03 -21.96
C VAL A 278 -11.23 13.18 -21.30
N MET A 279 -11.93 14.20 -20.78
CA MET A 279 -11.30 15.30 -20.05
C MET A 279 -10.64 14.84 -18.75
N ALA A 280 -11.18 13.81 -18.07
CA ALA A 280 -10.55 13.24 -16.89
C ALA A 280 -9.19 12.63 -17.24
N PHE A 281 -9.08 11.91 -18.36
CA PHE A 281 -7.80 11.40 -18.86
C PHE A 281 -6.84 12.52 -19.24
N ALA A 282 -7.31 13.58 -19.91
CA ALA A 282 -6.49 14.72 -20.30
C ALA A 282 -5.91 15.43 -19.06
N VAL A 283 -6.75 15.75 -18.07
CA VAL A 283 -6.33 16.37 -16.80
C VAL A 283 -5.34 15.48 -16.06
N THR A 284 -5.60 14.18 -16.00
CA THR A 284 -4.70 13.20 -15.38
C THR A 284 -3.33 13.16 -16.06
N ALA A 285 -3.30 13.17 -17.42
CA ALA A 285 -2.06 13.21 -18.17
C ALA A 285 -1.28 14.50 -17.90
N VAL A 286 -1.93 15.65 -17.94
CA VAL A 286 -1.28 16.96 -17.66
C VAL A 286 -0.70 17.01 -16.26
N ALA A 287 -1.41 16.51 -15.24
CA ALA A 287 -0.94 16.47 -13.87
C ALA A 287 0.08 15.35 -13.60
N GLY A 288 -0.03 14.21 -14.29
CA GLY A 288 0.80 13.03 -14.09
C GLY A 288 2.15 13.09 -14.81
N ILE A 289 2.18 13.66 -16.04
CA ILE A 289 3.43 13.76 -16.83
C ILE A 289 4.59 14.40 -16.04
N PRO A 290 4.42 15.53 -15.34
CA PRO A 290 5.50 16.09 -14.52
C PRO A 290 6.02 15.14 -13.44
N ILE A 291 5.13 14.36 -12.80
CA ILE A 291 5.52 13.35 -11.81
C ILE A 291 6.37 12.28 -12.47
N VAL A 292 5.92 11.73 -13.61
CA VAL A 292 6.66 10.72 -14.38
C VAL A 292 8.04 11.25 -14.80
N ILE A 293 8.11 12.48 -15.32
CA ILE A 293 9.38 13.11 -15.72
C ILE A 293 10.33 13.21 -14.53
N VAL A 294 9.85 13.65 -13.37
CA VAL A 294 10.68 13.75 -12.15
C VAL A 294 11.20 12.37 -11.73
N LEU A 295 10.33 11.34 -11.72
CA LEU A 295 10.73 9.99 -11.34
C LEU A 295 11.76 9.42 -12.33
N CYS A 296 11.49 9.54 -13.63
CA CYS A 296 12.43 9.08 -14.67
C CYS A 296 13.77 9.81 -14.56
N TRP A 297 13.75 11.13 -14.38
CA TRP A 297 14.97 11.92 -14.21
C TRP A 297 15.76 11.51 -12.97
N LEU A 298 15.10 11.28 -11.82
CA LEU A 298 15.76 10.86 -10.58
C LEU A 298 16.46 9.51 -10.78
N PHE A 299 15.78 8.54 -11.35
CA PHE A 299 16.35 7.20 -11.51
C PHE A 299 17.43 7.16 -12.59
N TRP A 300 17.21 7.83 -13.72
CA TRP A 300 18.21 7.93 -14.80
C TRP A 300 19.44 8.72 -14.38
N SER A 301 19.31 9.90 -13.73
CA SER A 301 20.41 10.82 -13.49
C SER A 301 21.07 10.65 -12.12
N LYS A 302 20.32 10.26 -11.08
CA LYS A 302 20.82 10.15 -9.70
C LYS A 302 21.05 8.71 -9.29
N VAL A 303 19.99 7.89 -9.36
CA VAL A 303 20.05 6.49 -8.88
C VAL A 303 21.04 5.66 -9.72
N SER A 304 21.07 5.84 -11.05
CA SER A 304 22.03 5.16 -11.93
C SER A 304 23.50 5.43 -11.56
N ARG A 305 23.76 6.61 -10.98
CA ARG A 305 25.09 7.02 -10.47
C ARG A 305 25.26 6.75 -8.98
N ASN A 306 24.39 5.97 -8.38
CA ASN A 306 24.37 5.67 -6.94
C ASN A 306 24.22 6.91 -6.03
N GLN A 307 23.55 7.94 -6.51
CA GLN A 307 23.29 9.18 -5.77
C GLN A 307 21.83 9.25 -5.38
N ARG A 308 21.54 9.73 -4.16
CA ARG A 308 20.17 9.96 -3.69
C ARG A 308 19.23 8.75 -3.85
N VAL A 309 19.78 7.54 -3.73
CA VAL A 309 19.01 6.32 -3.96
C VAL A 309 17.81 6.22 -3.01
N VAL A 310 18.05 6.34 -1.73
CA VAL A 310 17.03 6.23 -0.67
C VAL A 310 15.93 7.28 -0.85
N GLU A 311 16.36 8.52 -1.07
CA GLU A 311 15.44 9.64 -1.26
C GLU A 311 14.57 9.48 -2.51
N SER A 312 15.18 9.00 -3.61
CA SER A 312 14.46 8.76 -4.86
C SER A 312 13.39 7.66 -4.71
N TRP A 313 13.65 6.63 -3.90
CA TRP A 313 12.65 5.61 -3.57
C TRP A 313 11.48 6.19 -2.77
N GLY A 314 11.74 7.11 -1.82
CA GLY A 314 10.68 7.82 -1.10
C GLY A 314 9.79 8.64 -2.03
N VAL A 315 10.41 9.38 -2.98
CA VAL A 315 9.67 10.15 -4.00
C VAL A 315 8.89 9.23 -4.93
N ALA A 316 9.50 8.12 -5.38
CA ALA A 316 8.84 7.16 -6.26
C ALA A 316 7.60 6.53 -5.59
N THR A 317 7.72 6.13 -4.31
CA THR A 317 6.59 5.58 -3.56
C THR A 317 5.44 6.57 -3.49
N ALA A 318 5.69 7.84 -3.14
CA ALA A 318 4.66 8.87 -3.08
C ALA A 318 4.07 9.20 -4.47
N GLY A 319 4.92 9.24 -5.51
CA GLY A 319 4.46 9.50 -6.89
C GLY A 319 3.58 8.38 -7.45
N ILE A 320 3.91 7.12 -7.17
CA ILE A 320 3.15 5.97 -7.65
C ILE A 320 1.75 5.94 -7.05
N ILE A 321 1.54 6.38 -5.80
CA ILE A 321 0.21 6.51 -5.20
C ILE A 321 -0.69 7.40 -6.07
N LEU A 322 -0.16 8.52 -6.56
CA LEU A 322 -0.91 9.48 -7.39
C LEU A 322 -1.10 8.99 -8.82
N LEU A 323 -0.10 8.30 -9.39
CA LEU A 323 -0.10 7.85 -10.78
C LEU A 323 -0.88 6.55 -11.00
N SER A 324 -1.04 5.73 -9.96
CA SER A 324 -1.77 4.47 -10.08
C SER A 324 -3.24 4.74 -10.45
N PRO A 325 -3.80 4.06 -11.47
CA PRO A 325 -5.18 4.31 -11.89
C PRO A 325 -6.22 3.88 -10.85
N HIS A 326 -5.82 3.08 -9.87
CA HIS A 326 -6.70 2.44 -8.88
C HIS A 326 -6.11 2.53 -7.46
N SER A 327 -5.60 3.70 -7.07
CA SER A 327 -5.19 3.92 -5.67
C SER A 327 -6.40 4.30 -4.82
N GLN A 328 -6.66 3.50 -3.80
CA GLN A 328 -7.67 3.76 -2.80
C GLN A 328 -7.06 4.53 -1.61
N PHE A 329 -7.91 5.11 -0.77
CA PHE A 329 -7.50 5.96 0.36
C PHE A 329 -6.50 5.28 1.32
N TYR A 330 -6.56 3.99 1.51
CA TYR A 330 -5.63 3.24 2.36
C TYR A 330 -4.22 3.10 1.75
N GLU A 331 -4.05 3.26 0.43
CA GLU A 331 -2.73 3.27 -0.22
C GLU A 331 -1.87 4.47 0.22
N VAL A 332 -2.49 5.53 0.76
CA VAL A 332 -1.77 6.63 1.42
C VAL A 332 -0.90 6.11 2.59
N GLY A 333 -1.22 4.93 3.14
CA GLY A 333 -0.38 4.23 4.11
C GLY A 333 1.07 3.99 3.64
N LEU A 334 1.31 3.92 2.33
CA LEU A 334 2.65 3.83 1.75
C LEU A 334 3.51 5.09 1.99
N LEU A 335 2.91 6.24 2.32
CA LEU A 335 3.66 7.44 2.76
C LEU A 335 4.44 7.19 4.07
N ALA A 336 4.18 6.10 4.77
CA ALA A 336 4.99 5.66 5.90
C ALA A 336 6.48 5.54 5.51
N LEU A 337 6.81 5.12 4.28
CA LEU A 337 8.21 5.06 3.82
C LEU A 337 8.87 6.44 3.79
N PRO A 338 8.39 7.46 3.04
CA PRO A 338 9.02 8.78 3.07
C PRO A 338 8.99 9.42 4.47
N MET A 339 8.00 9.13 5.32
CA MET A 339 8.00 9.59 6.72
C MET A 339 9.13 8.96 7.52
N MET A 340 9.39 7.66 7.41
CA MET A 340 10.54 7.01 8.05
C MET A 340 11.88 7.59 7.56
N LEU A 341 11.98 7.88 6.26
CA LEU A 341 13.18 8.51 5.68
C LEU A 341 13.40 9.94 6.17
N LEU A 342 12.32 10.70 6.38
CA LEU A 342 12.37 12.03 7.02
C LEU A 342 12.80 11.92 8.49
N ALA A 343 12.23 10.97 9.23
CA ALA A 343 12.60 10.75 10.64
C ALA A 343 14.10 10.43 10.78
N ALA A 344 14.65 9.65 9.84
CA ALA A 344 16.08 9.32 9.82
C ALA A 344 17.00 10.56 9.71
N ARG A 345 16.51 11.71 9.24
CA ARG A 345 17.25 12.97 9.19
C ARG A 345 17.40 13.66 10.54
N GLN A 346 16.63 13.26 11.54
CA GLN A 346 16.67 13.77 12.92
C GLN A 346 16.59 15.32 13.02
N LYS A 347 15.96 15.98 12.05
CA LYS A 347 15.78 17.43 12.03
C LYS A 347 14.42 17.80 12.63
N MET A 348 14.36 18.94 13.33
CA MET A 348 13.11 19.43 13.95
C MET A 348 12.02 19.74 12.93
N ASP A 349 12.39 20.28 11.77
CA ASP A 349 11.46 20.51 10.67
C ASP A 349 10.87 19.18 10.12
N ALA A 350 11.68 18.13 10.04
CA ALA A 350 11.21 16.80 9.66
C ALA A 350 10.20 16.23 10.66
N ALA A 351 10.43 16.39 11.96
CA ALA A 351 9.50 15.94 12.99
C ALA A 351 8.15 16.67 12.91
N ALA A 352 8.15 17.98 12.67
CA ALA A 352 6.94 18.78 12.49
C ALA A 352 6.15 18.33 11.25
N VAL A 353 6.85 18.04 10.14
CA VAL A 353 6.23 17.52 8.91
C VAL A 353 5.61 16.15 9.14
N ILE A 354 6.32 15.24 9.82
CA ILE A 354 5.81 13.89 10.12
C ILE A 354 4.56 13.99 10.99
N LEU A 355 4.58 14.83 12.02
CA LEU A 355 3.42 15.06 12.89
C LEU A 355 2.24 15.62 12.10
N PHE A 356 2.49 16.61 11.22
CA PHE A 356 1.45 17.16 10.34
C PHE A 356 0.83 16.08 9.45
N VAL A 357 1.64 15.29 8.75
CA VAL A 357 1.14 14.21 7.87
C VAL A 357 0.36 13.16 8.67
N TRP A 358 0.85 12.82 9.87
CA TRP A 358 0.19 11.85 10.75
C TRP A 358 -1.17 12.35 11.22
N VAL A 359 -1.25 13.59 11.71
CA VAL A 359 -2.52 14.21 12.16
C VAL A 359 -3.48 14.39 10.98
N ALA A 360 -2.99 14.87 9.84
CA ALA A 360 -3.81 15.04 8.64
C ALA A 360 -4.39 13.72 8.13
N GLY A 361 -3.66 12.60 8.30
CA GLY A 361 -4.21 11.27 8.01
C GLY A 361 -5.44 10.94 8.85
N TRP A 362 -5.49 11.37 10.12
CA TRP A 362 -6.64 11.19 11.00
C TRP A 362 -7.80 12.14 10.69
N CYS A 363 -7.55 13.29 10.07
CA CYS A 363 -8.61 14.23 9.72
C CYS A 363 -9.63 13.63 8.74
N HIS A 364 -9.28 12.58 7.99
CA HIS A 364 -10.24 11.86 7.14
C HIS A 364 -11.49 11.39 7.90
N VAL A 365 -11.34 10.98 9.17
CA VAL A 365 -12.45 10.50 10.01
C VAL A 365 -13.50 11.59 10.26
N LEU A 366 -13.12 12.87 10.11
CA LEU A 366 -14.01 14.01 10.35
C LEU A 366 -14.94 14.32 9.15
N PHE A 367 -14.70 13.69 8.00
CA PHE A 367 -15.45 13.95 6.77
C PHE A 367 -16.37 12.77 6.46
N ASP A 368 -17.67 13.01 6.41
CA ASP A 368 -18.65 12.06 5.92
C ASP A 368 -18.87 12.26 4.41
N LYS A 369 -18.61 11.23 3.62
CA LYS A 369 -18.83 11.16 2.17
C LYS A 369 -18.38 12.43 1.40
N PRO A 370 -17.12 12.83 1.49
CA PRO A 370 -16.62 14.00 0.76
C PRO A 370 -16.64 13.73 -0.75
N LEU A 371 -16.86 14.79 -1.56
CA LEU A 371 -16.78 14.68 -3.02
C LEU A 371 -15.39 14.20 -3.47
N VAL A 372 -14.32 14.72 -2.83
CA VAL A 372 -12.95 14.28 -3.06
C VAL A 372 -12.34 13.85 -1.73
N GLN A 373 -11.72 12.68 -1.71
CA GLN A 373 -11.07 12.15 -0.51
C GLN A 373 -10.03 13.13 0.04
N PRO A 374 -10.11 13.54 1.31
CA PRO A 374 -9.10 14.40 1.94
C PRO A 374 -7.70 13.81 1.87
N LEU A 375 -7.58 12.49 1.87
CA LEU A 375 -6.31 11.78 1.75
C LEU A 375 -5.65 11.92 0.38
N PHE A 376 -6.39 12.30 -0.68
CA PHE A 376 -5.79 12.72 -1.95
C PHE A 376 -4.87 13.93 -1.76
N PHE A 377 -5.36 14.97 -1.07
CA PHE A 377 -4.54 16.15 -0.79
C PHE A 377 -3.32 15.78 0.06
N LEU A 378 -3.48 14.83 1.00
CA LEU A 378 -2.36 14.32 1.79
C LEU A 378 -1.34 13.60 0.91
N ALA A 379 -1.77 12.81 -0.08
CA ALA A 379 -0.88 12.15 -1.03
C ALA A 379 -0.11 13.17 -1.89
N VAL A 380 -0.79 14.21 -2.37
CA VAL A 380 -0.16 15.33 -3.11
C VAL A 380 0.88 16.04 -2.24
N VAL A 381 0.50 16.44 -1.03
CA VAL A 381 1.42 17.08 -0.06
C VAL A 381 2.57 16.14 0.27
N GLY A 382 2.30 14.86 0.47
CA GLY A 382 3.30 13.82 0.73
C GLY A 382 4.32 13.69 -0.41
N PHE A 383 3.88 13.78 -1.66
CA PHE A 383 4.77 13.80 -2.82
C PHE A 383 5.69 15.03 -2.81
N PHE A 384 5.14 16.23 -2.64
CA PHE A 384 5.95 17.46 -2.58
C PHE A 384 6.91 17.49 -1.38
N ILE A 385 6.49 16.96 -0.23
CA ILE A 385 7.36 16.79 0.95
C ILE A 385 8.49 15.80 0.62
N SER A 386 8.19 14.71 -0.07
CA SER A 386 9.20 13.70 -0.46
C SER A 386 10.26 14.30 -1.39
N LEU A 387 9.91 15.24 -2.25
CA LEU A 387 10.87 15.95 -3.09
C LEU A 387 11.92 16.72 -2.27
N ARG A 388 11.58 17.17 -1.04
CA ARG A 388 12.56 17.80 -0.14
C ARG A 388 13.64 16.82 0.33
N LEU A 389 13.36 15.49 0.29
CA LEU A 389 14.37 14.47 0.58
C LEU A 389 15.53 14.54 -0.41
N VAL A 390 15.26 14.86 -1.68
CA VAL A 390 16.26 14.89 -2.75
C VAL A 390 17.11 16.17 -2.74
N ARG A 391 16.67 17.24 -2.05
CA ARG A 391 17.46 18.47 -1.96
C ARG A 391 18.75 18.26 -1.14
N PRO A 392 19.88 18.88 -1.54
CA PRO A 392 21.10 18.82 -0.76
C PRO A 392 20.84 19.26 0.67
N SER A 393 21.20 18.45 1.65
CA SER A 393 21.25 18.92 3.04
C SER A 393 22.60 19.60 3.23
N ASN A 394 22.63 20.83 3.77
CA ASN A 394 23.86 21.49 4.21
C ASN A 394 24.44 20.84 5.50
N GLY A 395 24.19 19.56 5.73
CA GLY A 395 24.67 18.77 6.84
C GLY A 395 25.40 17.51 6.37
N PRO A 396 26.15 16.82 7.24
CA PRO A 396 26.89 15.64 6.86
C PRO A 396 25.99 14.61 6.19
N ALA A 397 26.48 14.00 5.10
CA ALA A 397 25.75 13.06 4.27
C ALA A 397 25.25 11.90 5.14
N VAL A 398 23.93 11.80 5.26
CA VAL A 398 23.29 10.62 5.85
C VAL A 398 23.44 9.48 4.83
N MET A 399 24.09 8.41 5.26
CA MET A 399 24.23 7.12 4.60
C MET A 399 25.30 7.00 3.49
N HIS A 400 26.54 6.93 3.90
CA HIS A 400 27.51 6.09 3.20
C HIS A 400 27.53 4.72 3.89
N ALA A 401 27.01 3.68 3.22
CA ALA A 401 27.40 2.32 3.53
C ALA A 401 28.90 2.21 3.19
N SER A 402 29.75 2.34 4.20
CA SER A 402 31.15 1.95 4.09
C SER A 402 31.16 0.45 3.78
N GLY A 403 31.57 0.10 2.58
CA GLY A 403 31.90 -1.26 2.22
C GLY A 403 33.05 -1.74 3.12
N GLY A 404 32.83 -2.82 3.79
CA GLY A 404 33.77 -3.75 4.37
C GLY A 404 33.34 -5.13 3.94
#